data_54ed38c1919c0fda257d37f220037905
#
_entry.id   54ed38c1919c0fda257d37f220037905
#
_cell.length_a   1.000
_cell.length_b   1.000
_cell.length_c   1.000
_cell.angle_alpha   90.00
_cell.angle_beta   90.00
_cell.angle_gamma   90.00
#
_symmetry.space_group_name_H-M   'P 1'
#
loop_
_entity.id
_entity.type
_entity.pdbx_description
1 polymer ?
#
loop_
_entity_poly.entity_id
_entity_poly.type
_entity_poly.pdbx_seq_one_letter_code
_entity_poly.pdbx_strand_id
1 'polypeptide(L)'
;MAAVPICPYLILGPTMKCGTLKVKEESEKVGLNLNIQKMKIMASGPITSWEIDGETVETVRGFILGGSTIIVDGDCSHEIKRCLLLGRKAMTNLDSILKSRDVTLLTKVSLVKAMVFPVVMYGCESWILKKAECRRIDAFEMWCWRRLLRVPWTARRSNQSILKEISPEYSLEGLMLKLKL
;
A
#
# COMPACT_ATOMS: atom_id res chain seq x y z
N MET A 1 2.22 -32.40 1.46
CA MET A 1 3.38 -31.53 1.12
C MET A 1 2.88 -30.12 0.95
N ALA A 2 3.25 -29.22 1.84
CA ALA A 2 2.82 -27.81 1.78
C ALA A 2 3.76 -27.06 0.84
N ALA A 3 3.26 -26.63 -0.32
CA ALA A 3 3.99 -25.73 -1.20
C ALA A 3 3.97 -24.33 -0.57
N VAL A 4 5.11 -23.85 -0.10
CA VAL A 4 5.25 -22.47 0.36
C VAL A 4 5.23 -21.56 -0.86
N PRO A 5 4.36 -20.54 -0.92
CA PRO A 5 4.42 -19.53 -1.97
C PRO A 5 5.69 -18.72 -1.78
N ILE A 6 6.72 -19.00 -2.58
CA ILE A 6 7.94 -18.22 -2.55
C ILE A 6 7.68 -16.89 -3.22
N CYS A 7 8.05 -15.84 -2.51
CA CYS A 7 7.95 -14.44 -2.89
C CYS A 7 8.55 -14.22 -4.30
N PRO A 8 7.86 -13.51 -5.19
CA PRO A 8 8.44 -13.14 -6.48
C PRO A 8 9.64 -12.22 -6.24
N TYR A 9 10.77 -12.57 -6.83
CA TYR A 9 12.00 -11.78 -6.71
C TYR A 9 11.98 -10.59 -7.66
N LEU A 10 12.29 -9.41 -7.11
CA LEU A 10 12.61 -8.23 -7.91
C LEU A 10 14.02 -8.41 -8.50
N ILE A 11 14.11 -8.43 -9.82
CA ILE A 11 15.37 -8.74 -10.52
C ILE A 11 15.92 -7.49 -11.16
N LEU A 12 17.08 -7.07 -10.69
CA LEU A 12 17.90 -6.05 -11.32
C LEU A 12 19.20 -6.70 -11.85
N GLY A 13 19.23 -7.09 -13.15
CA GLY A 13 20.47 -7.40 -13.86
C GLY A 13 20.82 -8.89 -14.09
N PRO A 14 21.89 -9.18 -14.84
CA PRO A 14 22.27 -10.51 -15.35
C PRO A 14 22.77 -11.53 -14.32
N THR A 15 23.01 -11.14 -13.10
CA THR A 15 23.61 -11.97 -12.01
C THR A 15 22.64 -13.00 -11.42
N MET A 16 21.42 -13.07 -11.87
CA MET A 16 20.32 -13.76 -11.18
C MET A 16 20.11 -15.23 -11.46
N LYS A 17 20.62 -15.78 -12.58
CA LYS A 17 20.56 -17.25 -12.76
C LYS A 17 21.19 -17.98 -11.56
N CYS A 18 22.27 -17.44 -11.04
CA CYS A 18 22.96 -18.01 -9.87
C CYS A 18 22.15 -17.91 -8.56
N GLY A 19 21.40 -16.82 -8.37
CA GLY A 19 20.60 -16.62 -7.14
C GLY A 19 19.40 -17.56 -7.06
N THR A 20 18.68 -17.75 -8.15
CA THR A 20 17.49 -18.61 -8.19
C THR A 20 17.85 -20.09 -8.03
N LEU A 21 18.96 -20.54 -8.62
CA LEU A 21 19.47 -21.90 -8.44
C LEU A 21 19.88 -22.17 -6.99
N LYS A 22 20.58 -21.21 -6.35
CA LYS A 22 20.94 -21.34 -4.93
C LYS A 22 19.71 -21.42 -4.02
N VAL A 23 18.68 -20.63 -4.27
CA VAL A 23 17.43 -20.69 -3.50
C VAL A 23 16.75 -22.04 -3.66
N LYS A 24 16.77 -22.61 -4.87
CA LYS A 24 16.23 -23.94 -5.13
C LYS A 24 17.01 -24.99 -4.31
N GLU A 25 18.34 -25.02 -4.43
CA GLU A 25 19.19 -25.96 -3.70
C GLU A 25 19.01 -25.87 -2.19
N GLU A 26 18.96 -24.65 -1.64
CA GLU A 26 18.75 -24.44 -0.19
C GLU A 26 17.35 -24.81 0.25
N SER A 27 16.33 -24.56 -0.57
CA SER A 27 14.95 -24.96 -0.24
C SER A 27 14.75 -26.49 -0.28
N GLU A 28 15.38 -27.18 -1.22
CA GLU A 28 15.35 -28.64 -1.31
C GLU A 28 16.01 -29.31 -0.10
N LYS A 29 17.09 -28.76 0.45
CA LYS A 29 17.73 -29.24 1.68
C LYS A 29 16.80 -29.28 2.89
N VAL A 30 15.84 -28.36 2.94
CA VAL A 30 14.82 -28.31 4.02
C VAL A 30 13.49 -28.96 3.63
N GLY A 31 13.45 -29.71 2.52
CA GLY A 31 12.27 -30.43 2.05
C GLY A 31 11.20 -29.54 1.41
N LEU A 32 11.54 -28.33 0.98
CA LEU A 32 10.64 -27.41 0.31
C LEU A 32 10.90 -27.43 -1.20
N ASN A 33 9.88 -27.72 -1.99
CA ASN A 33 9.97 -27.69 -3.45
C ASN A 33 9.46 -26.36 -4.00
N LEU A 34 10.25 -25.75 -4.90
CA LEU A 34 9.86 -24.55 -5.66
C LEU A 34 8.73 -24.88 -6.64
N ASN A 35 7.65 -24.12 -6.57
CA ASN A 35 6.59 -24.22 -7.57
C ASN A 35 6.85 -23.21 -8.69
N ILE A 36 7.49 -23.65 -9.77
CA ILE A 36 7.92 -22.81 -10.90
C ILE A 36 6.71 -22.17 -11.59
N GLN A 37 5.57 -22.85 -11.68
CA GLN A 37 4.34 -22.32 -12.29
C GLN A 37 3.74 -21.14 -11.52
N LYS A 38 4.03 -21.02 -10.21
CA LYS A 38 3.60 -19.87 -9.40
C LYS A 38 4.66 -18.77 -9.32
N MET A 39 5.86 -19.04 -9.82
CA MET A 39 6.90 -18.02 -9.87
C MET A 39 6.58 -16.99 -10.95
N LYS A 40 6.85 -15.72 -10.63
CA LYS A 40 6.73 -14.62 -11.57
C LYS A 40 7.99 -13.78 -11.51
N ILE A 41 8.46 -13.38 -12.66
CA ILE A 41 9.66 -12.54 -12.78
C ILE A 41 9.23 -11.14 -13.18
N MET A 42 9.74 -10.14 -12.46
CA MET A 42 9.58 -8.74 -12.80
C MET A 42 10.94 -8.18 -13.19
N ALA A 43 11.07 -7.68 -14.41
CA ALA A 43 12.31 -7.16 -14.94
C ALA A 43 12.14 -5.73 -15.45
N SER A 44 13.10 -4.85 -15.16
CA SER A 44 13.13 -3.46 -15.64
C SER A 44 13.76 -3.31 -17.05
N GLY A 45 14.00 -4.42 -17.75
CA GLY A 45 14.61 -4.43 -19.10
C GLY A 45 13.88 -5.39 -20.05
N PRO A 46 14.29 -5.45 -21.32
CA PRO A 46 13.69 -6.31 -22.32
C PRO A 46 14.10 -7.77 -22.11
N ILE A 47 13.52 -8.42 -21.09
CA ILE A 47 13.63 -9.87 -20.91
C ILE A 47 12.41 -10.49 -21.56
N THR A 48 12.61 -11.23 -22.63
CA THR A 48 11.55 -11.85 -23.43
C THR A 48 11.15 -13.22 -22.92
N SER A 49 12.07 -13.97 -22.33
CA SER A 49 11.79 -15.28 -21.75
C SER A 49 12.80 -15.62 -20.66
N TRP A 50 12.36 -16.36 -19.67
CA TRP A 50 13.20 -16.88 -18.60
C TRP A 50 12.83 -18.33 -18.35
N GLU A 51 13.83 -19.19 -18.29
CA GLU A 51 13.65 -20.62 -18.08
C GLU A 51 14.40 -21.08 -16.83
N ILE A 52 13.74 -21.90 -16.04
CA ILE A 52 14.28 -22.59 -14.89
C ILE A 52 13.97 -24.07 -15.05
N ASP A 53 14.99 -24.92 -15.11
CA ASP A 53 14.87 -26.38 -15.32
C ASP A 53 14.05 -26.76 -16.58
N GLY A 54 14.13 -25.97 -17.66
CA GLY A 54 13.39 -26.21 -18.89
C GLY A 54 11.92 -25.75 -18.84
N GLU A 55 11.45 -25.19 -17.73
CA GLU A 55 10.13 -24.57 -17.65
C GLU A 55 10.24 -23.05 -17.80
N THR A 56 9.37 -22.48 -18.62
CA THR A 56 9.29 -21.03 -18.85
C THR A 56 8.59 -20.34 -17.67
N VAL A 57 9.23 -19.32 -17.09
CA VAL A 57 8.66 -18.51 -16.01
C VAL A 57 7.98 -17.28 -16.60
N GLU A 58 6.75 -16.99 -16.14
CA GLU A 58 5.97 -15.84 -16.60
C GLU A 58 6.65 -14.53 -16.22
N THR A 59 6.87 -13.65 -17.20
CA THR A 59 7.35 -12.29 -16.98
C THR A 59 6.16 -11.35 -16.82
N VAL A 60 6.09 -10.63 -15.70
CA VAL A 60 4.99 -9.72 -15.39
C VAL A 60 5.52 -8.30 -15.16
N ARG A 61 4.69 -7.31 -15.48
CA ARG A 61 5.01 -5.89 -15.22
C ARG A 61 4.67 -5.45 -13.81
N GLY A 62 3.91 -6.23 -13.08
CA GLY A 62 3.53 -5.97 -11.71
C GLY A 62 2.94 -7.20 -11.05
N PHE A 63 3.02 -7.26 -9.74
CA PHE A 63 2.46 -8.34 -8.95
C PHE A 63 2.01 -7.84 -7.57
N ILE A 64 1.21 -8.65 -6.89
CA ILE A 64 0.73 -8.34 -5.54
C ILE A 64 1.61 -9.11 -4.54
N LEU A 65 2.33 -8.36 -3.70
CA LEU A 65 3.13 -8.89 -2.60
C LEU A 65 2.56 -8.41 -1.27
N GLY A 66 2.20 -9.36 -0.38
CA GLY A 66 1.66 -9.01 0.93
C GLY A 66 0.42 -8.10 0.88
N GLY A 67 -0.36 -8.15 -0.22
CA GLY A 67 -1.52 -7.26 -0.41
C GLY A 67 -1.20 -5.88 -1.00
N SER A 68 0.08 -5.58 -1.29
CA SER A 68 0.50 -4.34 -1.96
C SER A 68 0.90 -4.62 -3.40
N THR A 69 0.53 -3.75 -4.34
CA THR A 69 0.87 -3.88 -5.76
C THR A 69 2.22 -3.24 -6.04
N ILE A 70 3.16 -4.05 -6.52
CA ILE A 70 4.48 -3.60 -6.96
C ILE A 70 4.52 -3.59 -8.48
N ILE A 71 4.97 -2.49 -9.09
CA ILE A 71 5.07 -2.31 -10.55
C ILE A 71 6.50 -1.97 -10.92
N VAL A 72 6.97 -2.49 -12.07
CA VAL A 72 8.34 -2.30 -12.59
C VAL A 72 8.73 -0.82 -12.68
N ASP A 73 7.82 0.02 -13.14
CA ASP A 73 8.06 1.44 -13.36
C ASP A 73 8.12 2.26 -12.05
N GLY A 74 7.93 1.60 -10.90
CA GLY A 74 7.89 2.26 -9.60
C GLY A 74 6.70 3.23 -9.44
N ASP A 75 5.72 3.20 -10.35
CA ASP A 75 4.54 4.05 -10.28
C ASP A 75 3.54 3.50 -9.24
N CYS A 76 3.52 4.13 -8.08
CA CYS A 76 2.62 3.79 -6.97
C CYS A 76 1.22 4.42 -7.09
N SER A 77 0.92 5.18 -8.17
CA SER A 77 -0.36 5.90 -8.30
C SER A 77 -1.58 4.99 -8.21
N HIS A 78 -1.52 3.80 -8.79
CA HIS A 78 -2.61 2.81 -8.74
C HIS A 78 -2.80 2.27 -7.33
N GLU A 79 -1.71 1.95 -6.65
CA GLU A 79 -1.74 1.43 -5.28
C GLU A 79 -2.24 2.49 -4.30
N ILE A 80 -1.78 3.73 -4.42
CA ILE A 80 -2.28 4.86 -3.63
C ILE A 80 -3.80 5.02 -3.82
N LYS A 81 -4.30 5.01 -5.06
CA LYS A 81 -5.74 5.09 -5.33
C LYS A 81 -6.49 3.94 -4.66
N ARG A 82 -5.98 2.72 -4.74
CA ARG A 82 -6.57 1.53 -4.11
C ARG A 82 -6.63 1.69 -2.59
N CYS A 83 -5.54 2.09 -1.96
CA CYS A 83 -5.48 2.30 -0.50
C CYS A 83 -6.41 3.43 -0.04
N LEU A 84 -6.50 4.53 -0.80
CA LEU A 84 -7.45 5.61 -0.52
C LEU A 84 -8.92 5.14 -0.63
N LEU A 85 -9.24 4.26 -1.57
CA LEU A 85 -10.58 3.65 -1.67
C LEU A 85 -10.88 2.75 -0.47
N LEU A 86 -9.92 1.94 -0.05
CA LEU A 86 -10.05 1.10 1.16
C LEU A 86 -10.22 1.97 2.42
N GLY A 87 -9.46 3.05 2.53
CA GLY A 87 -9.62 4.03 3.61
C GLY A 87 -11.01 4.68 3.62
N ARG A 88 -11.56 5.01 2.45
CA ARG A 88 -12.95 5.51 2.35
C ARG A 88 -13.96 4.48 2.83
N LYS A 89 -13.79 3.22 2.48
CA LYS A 89 -14.63 2.12 2.95
C LYS A 89 -14.53 1.95 4.46
N ALA A 90 -13.31 1.96 5.02
CA ALA A 90 -13.08 1.92 6.46
C ALA A 90 -13.77 3.10 7.17
N MET A 91 -13.64 4.31 6.65
CA MET A 91 -14.30 5.51 7.19
C MET A 91 -15.83 5.40 7.15
N THR A 92 -16.39 4.77 6.10
CA THR A 92 -17.83 4.54 5.99
C THR A 92 -18.32 3.52 7.01
N ASN A 93 -17.55 2.50 7.30
CA ASN A 93 -17.88 1.50 8.33
C ASN A 93 -17.92 2.11 9.74
N LEU A 94 -17.20 3.22 9.98
CA LEU A 94 -17.23 3.95 11.24
C LEU A 94 -18.38 4.95 11.36
N ASP A 95 -19.20 5.14 10.33
CA ASP A 95 -20.23 6.18 10.27
C ASP A 95 -21.20 6.15 11.48
N SER A 96 -21.59 4.98 11.96
CA SER A 96 -22.48 4.84 13.12
C SER A 96 -21.86 5.46 14.38
N ILE A 97 -20.58 5.16 14.62
CA ILE A 97 -19.81 5.66 15.77
C ILE A 97 -19.54 7.16 15.61
N LEU A 98 -19.14 7.58 14.41
CA LEU A 98 -18.85 8.99 14.13
C LEU A 98 -20.11 9.87 14.21
N LYS A 99 -21.29 9.30 13.98
CA LYS A 99 -22.58 9.99 14.13
C LYS A 99 -23.09 10.05 15.57
N SER A 100 -22.62 9.17 16.46
CA SER A 100 -23.04 9.18 17.87
C SER A 100 -22.69 10.52 18.52
N ARG A 101 -23.60 11.01 19.39
CA ARG A 101 -23.39 12.20 20.21
C ARG A 101 -22.63 11.91 21.50
N ASP A 102 -22.66 10.65 21.93
CA ASP A 102 -22.06 10.20 23.18
C ASP A 102 -20.53 10.09 23.11
N VAL A 103 -20.00 10.02 21.89
CA VAL A 103 -18.55 9.90 21.63
C VAL A 103 -17.95 11.28 21.43
N THR A 104 -16.93 11.61 22.22
CA THR A 104 -16.24 12.91 22.15
C THR A 104 -15.49 13.09 20.82
N LEU A 105 -15.25 14.35 20.44
CA LEU A 105 -14.50 14.68 19.23
C LEU A 105 -13.09 14.06 19.26
N LEU A 106 -12.40 14.14 20.39
CA LEU A 106 -11.05 13.57 20.55
C LEU A 106 -11.04 12.06 20.32
N THR A 107 -12.02 11.34 20.87
CA THR A 107 -12.16 9.90 20.65
C THR A 107 -12.41 9.58 19.20
N LYS A 108 -13.26 10.35 18.51
CA LYS A 108 -13.51 10.18 17.06
C LYS A 108 -12.26 10.41 16.23
N VAL A 109 -11.47 11.43 16.56
CA VAL A 109 -10.17 11.70 15.89
C VAL A 109 -9.21 10.53 16.10
N SER A 110 -9.10 10.03 17.33
CA SER A 110 -8.26 8.88 17.66
C SER A 110 -8.69 7.62 16.91
N LEU A 111 -10.00 7.36 16.78
CA LEU A 111 -10.54 6.24 16.01
C LEU A 111 -10.16 6.33 14.51
N VAL A 112 -10.29 7.51 13.90
CA VAL A 112 -9.90 7.70 12.51
C VAL A 112 -8.40 7.45 12.33
N LYS A 113 -7.57 7.98 13.23
CA LYS A 113 -6.12 7.76 13.20
C LYS A 113 -5.73 6.29 13.40
N ALA A 114 -6.44 5.56 14.27
CA ALA A 114 -6.11 4.17 14.59
C ALA A 114 -6.68 3.16 13.58
N MET A 115 -7.81 3.44 12.95
CA MET A 115 -8.52 2.46 12.11
C MET A 115 -8.52 2.79 10.62
N VAL A 116 -8.45 4.06 10.25
CA VAL A 116 -8.51 4.48 8.83
C VAL A 116 -7.11 4.72 8.28
N PHE A 117 -6.29 5.46 8.99
CA PHE A 117 -4.95 5.83 8.52
C PHE A 117 -4.03 4.62 8.29
N PRO A 118 -3.97 3.58 9.16
CA PRO A 118 -3.15 2.41 8.91
C PRO A 118 -3.55 1.64 7.65
N VAL A 119 -4.84 1.62 7.31
CA VAL A 119 -5.33 1.00 6.06
C VAL A 119 -4.80 1.75 4.83
N VAL A 120 -4.73 3.08 4.90
CA VAL A 120 -4.21 3.91 3.81
C VAL A 120 -2.69 3.88 3.73
N MET A 121 -2.02 3.81 4.87
CA MET A 121 -0.56 3.80 4.96
C MET A 121 0.07 2.43 4.71
N TYR A 122 -0.74 1.37 4.54
CA TYR A 122 -0.22 0.03 4.35
C TYR A 122 0.65 -0.07 3.09
N GLY A 123 1.92 -0.46 3.26
CA GLY A 123 2.92 -0.57 2.19
C GLY A 123 3.46 0.77 1.68
N CYS A 124 3.17 1.89 2.37
CA CYS A 124 3.59 3.23 1.91
C CYS A 124 5.10 3.48 1.98
N GLU A 125 5.83 2.67 2.71
CA GLU A 125 7.29 2.72 2.81
C GLU A 125 7.97 2.52 1.45
N SER A 126 7.36 1.74 0.57
CA SER A 126 7.85 1.49 -0.80
C SER A 126 7.44 2.56 -1.82
N TRP A 127 6.53 3.50 -1.47
CA TRP A 127 5.98 4.44 -2.44
C TRP A 127 6.91 5.61 -2.72
N ILE A 128 7.07 5.96 -3.98
CA ILE A 128 7.69 7.22 -4.40
C ILE A 128 6.58 8.25 -4.59
N LEU A 129 6.39 9.11 -3.57
CA LEU A 129 5.33 10.11 -3.58
C LEU A 129 5.69 11.28 -4.50
N LYS A 130 4.95 11.43 -5.59
CA LYS A 130 5.00 12.61 -6.46
C LYS A 130 4.02 13.68 -5.91
N LYS A 131 4.20 14.94 -6.30
CA LYS A 131 3.31 16.04 -5.87
C LYS A 131 1.82 15.79 -6.13
N ALA A 132 1.49 15.06 -7.20
CA ALA A 132 0.11 14.72 -7.52
C ALA A 132 -0.49 13.73 -6.50
N GLU A 133 0.30 12.76 -6.05
CA GLU A 133 -0.10 11.78 -5.04
C GLU A 133 -0.24 12.44 -3.66
N CYS A 134 0.69 13.32 -3.27
CA CYS A 134 0.58 14.11 -2.04
C CYS A 134 -0.75 14.87 -1.99
N ARG A 135 -1.12 15.57 -3.07
CA ARG A 135 -2.40 16.29 -3.16
C ARG A 135 -3.63 15.37 -3.01
N ARG A 136 -3.54 14.13 -3.51
CA ARG A 136 -4.63 13.14 -3.34
C ARG A 136 -4.75 12.66 -1.91
N ILE A 137 -3.61 12.45 -1.24
CA ILE A 137 -3.54 12.05 0.17
C ILE A 137 -4.10 13.17 1.05
N ASP A 138 -3.69 14.42 0.81
CA ASP A 138 -4.21 15.60 1.52
C ASP A 138 -5.73 15.77 1.32
N ALA A 139 -6.19 15.61 0.08
CA ALA A 139 -7.61 15.69 -0.23
C ALA A 139 -8.41 14.58 0.49
N PHE A 140 -7.86 13.39 0.61
CA PHE A 140 -8.46 12.30 1.37
C PHE A 140 -8.50 12.60 2.86
N GLU A 141 -7.41 13.09 3.44
CA GLU A 141 -7.34 13.48 4.85
C GLU A 141 -8.41 14.54 5.16
N MET A 142 -8.48 15.59 4.35
CA MET A 142 -9.49 16.63 4.47
C MET A 142 -10.92 16.10 4.34
N TRP A 143 -11.14 15.13 3.45
CA TRP A 143 -12.44 14.46 3.32
C TRP A 143 -12.79 13.70 4.62
N CYS A 144 -11.84 13.00 5.24
CA CYS A 144 -12.06 12.32 6.52
C CYS A 144 -12.47 13.30 7.61
N TRP A 145 -11.75 14.42 7.76
CA TRP A 145 -12.03 15.43 8.78
C TRP A 145 -13.37 16.13 8.56
N ARG A 146 -13.71 16.49 7.31
CA ARG A 146 -15.01 17.05 6.98
C ARG A 146 -16.15 16.09 7.31
N ARG A 147 -15.99 14.81 7.00
CA ARG A 147 -16.98 13.78 7.32
C ARG A 147 -17.15 13.60 8.82
N LEU A 148 -16.05 13.59 9.58
CA LEU A 148 -16.06 13.49 11.01
C LEU A 148 -16.78 14.69 11.68
N LEU A 149 -16.51 15.90 11.21
CA LEU A 149 -17.15 17.14 11.70
C LEU A 149 -18.54 17.38 11.10
N ARG A 150 -19.01 16.52 10.19
CA ARG A 150 -20.28 16.67 9.44
C ARG A 150 -20.39 17.98 8.68
N VAL A 151 -19.27 18.47 8.17
CA VAL A 151 -19.22 19.67 7.35
C VAL A 151 -19.45 19.29 5.89
N PRO A 152 -20.59 19.63 5.30
CA PRO A 152 -20.85 19.32 3.88
C PRO A 152 -19.85 20.05 2.99
N TRP A 153 -19.59 19.47 1.82
CA TRP A 153 -18.68 20.07 0.83
C TRP A 153 -19.11 21.50 0.43
N THR A 154 -20.42 21.75 0.41
CA THR A 154 -21.01 23.05 0.09
C THR A 154 -20.83 24.11 1.18
N ALA A 155 -20.47 23.73 2.38
CA ALA A 155 -20.20 24.69 3.46
C ALA A 155 -18.91 25.47 3.12
N ARG A 156 -19.01 26.81 3.22
CA ARG A 156 -17.87 27.73 2.96
C ARG A 156 -16.84 27.75 4.11
N ARG A 157 -16.55 26.59 4.72
CA ARG A 157 -15.51 26.48 5.74
C ARG A 157 -14.15 26.17 5.08
N SER A 158 -13.13 26.93 5.42
CA SER A 158 -11.78 26.73 4.92
C SER A 158 -11.15 25.45 5.52
N ASN A 159 -10.23 24.83 4.79
CA ASN A 159 -9.47 23.67 5.29
C ASN A 159 -8.69 24.01 6.57
N GLN A 160 -8.14 25.23 6.65
CA GLN A 160 -7.43 25.71 7.85
C GLN A 160 -8.34 25.75 9.09
N SER A 161 -9.61 26.19 8.94
CA SER A 161 -10.58 26.19 10.02
C SER A 161 -10.86 24.77 10.54
N ILE A 162 -10.95 23.80 9.63
CA ILE A 162 -11.16 22.38 9.98
C ILE A 162 -9.94 21.81 10.69
N LEU A 163 -8.74 22.06 10.16
CA LEU A 163 -7.50 21.59 10.79
C LEU A 163 -7.27 22.19 12.17
N LYS A 164 -7.63 23.46 12.39
CA LYS A 164 -7.56 24.08 13.72
C LYS A 164 -8.47 23.38 14.74
N GLU A 165 -9.66 22.95 14.32
CA GLU A 165 -10.62 22.27 15.18
C GLU A 165 -10.18 20.85 15.53
N ILE A 166 -9.62 20.13 14.54
CA ILE A 166 -9.09 18.78 14.73
C ILE A 166 -7.74 18.80 15.44
N SER A 167 -6.92 19.84 15.18
CA SER A 167 -5.55 19.99 15.71
C SER A 167 -4.72 18.72 15.57
N PRO A 168 -4.58 18.15 14.35
CA PRO A 168 -3.81 16.94 14.17
C PRO A 168 -2.33 17.24 14.44
N GLU A 169 -1.67 16.40 15.23
CA GLU A 169 -0.23 16.51 15.54
C GLU A 169 0.62 16.42 14.27
N TYR A 170 0.22 15.52 13.37
CA TYR A 170 0.85 15.31 12.06
C TYR A 170 -0.22 15.11 10.99
N SER A 171 0.07 15.59 9.76
CA SER A 171 -0.73 15.26 8.58
C SER A 171 -0.54 13.79 8.20
N LEU A 172 -1.47 13.23 7.43
CA LEU A 172 -1.36 11.87 6.92
C LEU A 172 -0.09 11.68 6.06
N GLU A 173 0.24 12.66 5.22
CA GLU A 173 1.50 12.67 4.46
C GLU A 173 2.72 12.67 5.40
N GLY A 174 2.70 13.50 6.45
CA GLY A 174 3.76 13.55 7.46
C GLY A 174 3.96 12.23 8.20
N LEU A 175 2.87 11.50 8.50
CA LEU A 175 2.95 10.16 9.07
C LEU A 175 3.57 9.15 8.09
N MET A 176 3.19 9.19 6.81
CA MET A 176 3.79 8.34 5.79
C MET A 176 5.28 8.59 5.60
N LEU A 177 5.71 9.85 5.66
CA LEU A 177 7.13 10.20 5.58
C LEU A 177 7.93 9.69 6.78
N LYS A 178 7.35 9.70 7.98
CA LYS A 178 7.98 9.14 9.19
C LYS A 178 8.21 7.62 9.11
N LEU A 179 7.35 6.89 8.41
CA LEU A 179 7.50 5.43 8.24
C LEU A 179 8.62 5.06 7.26
N LYS A 180 9.14 6.04 6.50
CA LYS A 180 10.24 5.83 5.53
C LYS A 180 11.62 6.07 6.14
N LEU A 181 11.69 6.64 7.33
CA LEU A 181 12.93 6.93 8.06
C LEU A 181 13.31 5.76 8.97
#